data_e5bb12ec397f4122f3d4474bd38f780b
#
_entry.id   e5bb12ec397f4122f3d4474bd38f780b
#
_cell.length_a   1.000
_cell.length_b   1.000
_cell.length_c   1.000
_cell.angle_alpha   90.00
_cell.angle_beta   90.00
_cell.angle_gamma   90.00
#
_symmetry.space_group_name_H-M   'P 1'
#
loop_
_entity.id
_entity.type
_entity.pdbx_description
1 polymer ?
#
loop_
_entity_poly.entity_id
_entity_poly.type
_entity_poly.pdbx_seq_one_letter_code
_entity_poly.pdbx_strand_id
1 'polypeptide(L)'
;MIIEKKSFGLVITIPETEHNSEFVYSLRQVRAINNDCKKEQKLIAEIEKREKPLTDEFLKLVAEMESWFYKLHTADDWRKYNERYGDFNTNYHDRLSELEEKINNCSFEYAERSKHGWCL
;
A
#
# COMPACT_ATOMS: atom_id res chain seq x y z
N MET A 1 14.83 -17.06 3.79
CA MET A 1 14.24 -15.72 3.88
C MET A 1 12.72 -15.85 3.84
N ILE A 2 12.05 -15.22 4.75
CA ILE A 2 10.58 -15.22 4.83
C ILE A 2 10.10 -13.82 4.46
N ILE A 3 9.15 -13.76 3.52
CA ILE A 3 8.57 -12.50 3.08
C ILE A 3 7.08 -12.53 3.40
N GLU A 4 6.61 -11.56 4.17
CA GLU A 4 5.20 -11.43 4.55
C GLU A 4 4.64 -10.10 4.04
N LYS A 5 3.45 -10.16 3.44
CA LYS A 5 2.71 -8.97 3.03
C LYS A 5 1.97 -8.39 4.23
N LYS A 6 2.19 -7.11 4.48
CA LYS A 6 1.49 -6.33 5.51
C LYS A 6 0.87 -5.09 4.87
N SER A 7 -0.06 -4.45 5.56
CA SER A 7 -0.71 -3.23 5.08
C SER A 7 0.27 -2.07 4.85
N PHE A 8 1.33 -2.00 5.64
CA PHE A 8 2.35 -0.95 5.55
C PHE A 8 3.51 -1.28 4.59
N GLY A 9 3.54 -2.49 4.01
CA GLY A 9 4.61 -2.92 3.12
C GLY A 9 4.94 -4.40 3.25
N LEU A 10 6.21 -4.73 3.09
CA LEU A 10 6.70 -6.10 3.22
C LEU A 10 7.57 -6.23 4.46
N VAL A 11 7.38 -7.32 5.21
CA VAL A 11 8.27 -7.72 6.29
C VAL A 11 9.14 -8.85 5.77
N ILE A 12 10.46 -8.65 5.81
CA ILE A 12 11.44 -9.63 5.34
C ILE A 12 12.21 -10.11 6.55
N THR A 13 12.11 -11.41 6.83
CA THR A 13 12.84 -12.05 7.92
C THR A 13 14.01 -12.84 7.35
N ILE A 14 15.21 -12.53 7.75
CA ILE A 14 16.43 -13.23 7.36
C ILE A 14 16.89 -14.04 8.55
N PRO A 15 16.85 -15.38 8.50
CA PRO A 15 17.34 -16.22 9.59
C PRO A 15 18.88 -16.16 9.67
N GLU A 16 19.36 -15.96 10.88
CA GLU A 16 20.80 -16.01 11.23
C GLU A 16 21.03 -17.12 12.25
N THR A 17 22.29 -17.53 12.42
CA THR A 17 22.65 -18.68 13.28
C THR A 17 22.21 -18.54 14.74
N GLU A 18 22.22 -17.34 15.28
CA GLU A 18 21.86 -17.08 16.68
C GLU A 18 20.62 -16.22 16.82
N HIS A 19 20.32 -15.38 15.83
CA HIS A 19 19.22 -14.42 15.85
C HIS A 19 18.54 -14.35 14.48
N ASN A 20 17.26 -14.05 14.50
CA ASN A 20 16.54 -13.70 13.29
C ASN A 20 16.56 -12.17 13.13
N SER A 21 16.99 -11.71 11.98
CA SER A 21 16.91 -10.29 11.62
C SER A 21 15.64 -10.06 10.85
N GLU A 22 14.82 -9.14 11.34
CA GLU A 22 13.60 -8.72 10.67
C GLU A 22 13.78 -7.33 10.10
N PHE A 23 13.51 -7.19 8.80
CA PHE A 23 13.58 -5.92 8.11
C PHE A 23 12.22 -5.57 7.55
N VAL A 24 11.78 -4.35 7.84
CA VAL A 24 10.52 -3.83 7.33
C VAL A 24 10.83 -2.84 6.22
N TYR A 25 10.35 -3.15 5.03
CA TYR A 25 10.53 -2.30 3.87
C TYR A 25 9.19 -1.83 3.33
N SER A 26 9.05 -0.54 3.04
CA SER A 26 7.95 -0.07 2.21
C SER A 26 8.12 -0.61 0.80
N LEU A 27 7.04 -0.65 0.05
CA LEU A 27 7.08 -1.12 -1.34
C LEU A 27 8.04 -0.30 -2.19
N ARG A 28 8.10 1.00 -1.91
CA ARG A 28 9.00 1.92 -2.61
C ARG A 28 10.46 1.65 -2.29
N GLN A 29 10.78 1.33 -1.03
CA GLN A 29 12.14 0.99 -0.62
C GLN A 29 12.61 -0.31 -1.26
N VAL A 30 11.76 -1.32 -1.28
CA VAL A 30 12.08 -2.60 -1.93
C VAL A 30 12.40 -2.40 -3.41
N ARG A 31 11.59 -1.64 -4.11
CA ARG A 31 11.84 -1.33 -5.52
C ARG A 31 13.11 -0.51 -5.73
N ALA A 32 13.39 0.43 -4.83
CA ALA A 32 14.62 1.21 -4.88
C ALA A 32 15.86 0.33 -4.73
N ILE A 33 15.84 -0.64 -3.79
CA ILE A 33 16.94 -1.60 -3.61
C ILE A 33 17.15 -2.43 -4.89
N ASN A 34 16.06 -2.94 -5.48
CA ASN A 34 16.14 -3.78 -6.66
C ASN A 34 16.35 -3.02 -7.97
N ASN A 35 16.17 -1.71 -7.95
CA ASN A 35 16.33 -0.89 -9.17
C ASN A 35 17.76 -0.88 -9.74
N ASP A 36 18.76 -1.16 -8.89
CA ASP A 36 20.14 -1.32 -9.35
C ASP A 36 20.34 -2.61 -10.17
N CYS A 37 19.39 -3.54 -10.07
CA CYS A 37 19.40 -4.77 -10.84
C CYS A 37 18.76 -4.53 -12.20
N LYS A 38 19.57 -4.42 -13.26
CA LYS A 38 19.08 -4.13 -14.62
C LYS A 38 18.01 -5.11 -15.11
N LYS A 39 18.08 -6.37 -14.65
CA LYS A 39 17.14 -7.41 -15.06
C LYS A 39 15.75 -7.21 -14.47
N GLU A 40 15.64 -6.46 -13.39
CA GLU A 40 14.37 -6.17 -12.72
C GLU A 40 13.71 -4.86 -13.17
N GLN A 41 14.46 -3.97 -13.82
CA GLN A 41 13.98 -2.62 -14.18
C GLN A 41 12.69 -2.64 -15.00
N LYS A 42 12.57 -3.56 -15.93
CA LYS A 42 11.38 -3.68 -16.78
C LYS A 42 10.15 -4.11 -15.97
N LEU A 43 10.33 -5.07 -15.07
CA LEU A 43 9.28 -5.55 -14.19
C LEU A 43 8.84 -4.46 -13.21
N ILE A 44 9.81 -3.75 -12.64
CA ILE A 44 9.55 -2.61 -11.74
C ILE A 44 8.71 -1.55 -12.45
N ALA A 45 9.10 -1.18 -13.67
CA ALA A 45 8.38 -0.18 -14.45
C ALA A 45 6.93 -0.61 -14.75
N GLU A 46 6.73 -1.87 -15.10
CA GLU A 46 5.40 -2.43 -15.35
C GLU A 46 4.51 -2.37 -14.10
N ILE A 47 5.03 -2.77 -12.96
CA ILE A 47 4.30 -2.76 -11.69
C ILE A 47 3.98 -1.33 -11.26
N GLU A 48 4.94 -0.42 -11.33
CA GLU A 48 4.74 0.99 -10.97
C GLU A 48 3.68 1.67 -11.84
N LYS A 49 3.64 1.35 -13.12
CA LYS A 49 2.64 1.89 -14.04
C LYS A 49 1.21 1.48 -13.64
N ARG A 50 1.02 0.25 -13.17
CA ARG A 50 -0.29 -0.21 -12.71
C ARG A 50 -0.65 0.32 -11.33
N GLU A 51 0.34 0.48 -10.46
CA GLU A 51 0.15 0.93 -9.09
C GLU A 51 -0.16 2.42 -8.99
N LYS A 52 0.42 3.24 -9.86
CA LYS A 52 0.31 4.71 -9.78
C LYS A 52 -1.13 5.23 -9.70
N PRO A 53 -2.06 4.84 -10.58
CA PRO A 53 -3.44 5.33 -10.49
C PRO A 53 -4.13 4.89 -9.20
N LEU A 54 -3.79 3.72 -8.65
CA LEU A 54 -4.32 3.25 -7.38
C LEU A 54 -3.82 4.10 -6.21
N THR A 55 -2.55 4.42 -6.20
CA THR A 55 -1.93 5.27 -5.18
C THR A 55 -2.47 6.70 -5.26
N ASP A 56 -2.62 7.25 -6.45
CA ASP A 56 -3.17 8.59 -6.64
C ASP A 56 -4.61 8.67 -6.14
N GLU A 57 -5.43 7.67 -6.41
CA GLU A 57 -6.81 7.61 -5.91
C GLU A 57 -6.85 7.46 -4.39
N PHE A 58 -5.99 6.60 -3.83
CA PHE A 58 -5.88 6.43 -2.39
C PHE A 58 -5.56 7.75 -1.68
N LEU A 59 -4.57 8.48 -2.15
CA LEU A 59 -4.18 9.76 -1.56
C LEU A 59 -5.28 10.82 -1.70
N LYS A 60 -5.99 10.82 -2.80
CA LYS A 60 -7.13 11.72 -3.01
C LYS A 60 -8.26 11.43 -2.00
N LEU A 61 -8.60 10.17 -1.78
CA LEU A 61 -9.62 9.79 -0.82
C LEU A 61 -9.21 10.11 0.61
N VAL A 62 -7.95 9.91 0.97
CA VAL A 62 -7.41 10.31 2.28
C VAL A 62 -7.57 11.80 2.51
N ALA A 63 -7.24 12.61 1.52
CA ALA A 63 -7.37 14.06 1.61
C ALA A 63 -8.85 14.50 1.76
N GLU A 64 -9.76 13.88 1.03
CA GLU A 64 -11.19 14.14 1.17
C GLU A 64 -11.71 13.73 2.55
N MET A 65 -11.32 12.56 3.04
CA MET A 65 -11.70 12.07 4.36
C MET A 65 -11.22 13.02 5.47
N GLU A 66 -9.97 13.47 5.41
CA GLU A 66 -9.44 14.43 6.37
C GLU A 66 -10.22 15.74 6.33
N SER A 67 -10.56 16.23 5.14
CA SER A 67 -11.37 17.44 4.98
C SER A 67 -12.73 17.32 5.70
N TRP A 68 -13.36 16.14 5.64
CA TRP A 68 -14.61 15.92 6.36
C TRP A 68 -14.40 15.86 7.87
N PHE A 69 -13.34 15.27 8.37
CA PHE A 69 -13.05 15.25 9.82
C PHE A 69 -12.91 16.64 10.40
N TYR A 70 -12.45 17.61 9.65
CA TYR A 70 -12.42 19.01 10.10
C TYR A 70 -13.78 19.68 10.12
N LYS A 71 -14.77 19.13 9.43
CA LYS A 71 -16.12 19.70 9.31
C LYS A 71 -17.15 18.99 10.19
N LEU A 72 -16.97 17.72 10.48
CA LEU A 72 -17.94 16.87 11.17
C LEU A 72 -17.54 16.74 12.64
N HIS A 73 -18.09 17.63 13.49
CA HIS A 73 -17.73 17.70 14.90
C HIS A 73 -18.79 17.16 15.84
N THR A 74 -20.05 17.14 15.43
CA THR A 74 -21.19 16.72 16.26
C THR A 74 -21.92 15.52 15.66
N ALA A 75 -22.70 14.82 16.49
CA ALA A 75 -23.55 13.73 16.01
C ALA A 75 -24.54 14.22 14.94
N ASP A 76 -25.02 15.45 15.04
CA ASP A 76 -25.92 16.06 14.06
C ASP A 76 -25.20 16.29 12.71
N ASP A 77 -23.95 16.71 12.74
CA ASP A 77 -23.12 16.87 11.53
C ASP A 77 -22.98 15.54 10.78
N TRP A 78 -22.66 14.47 11.51
CA TRP A 78 -22.55 13.12 10.95
C TRP A 78 -23.86 12.62 10.37
N ARG A 79 -24.99 12.87 11.08
CA ARG A 79 -26.32 12.50 10.59
C ARG A 79 -26.65 13.22 9.29
N LYS A 80 -26.39 14.52 9.20
CA LYS A 80 -26.61 15.30 7.98
C LYS A 80 -25.74 14.84 6.82
N TYR A 81 -24.48 14.49 7.11
CA TYR A 81 -23.60 13.89 6.09
C TYR A 81 -24.20 12.60 5.54
N ASN A 82 -24.58 11.67 6.42
CA ASN A 82 -25.12 10.38 6.01
C ASN A 82 -26.42 10.51 5.20
N GLU A 83 -27.29 11.46 5.58
CA GLU A 83 -28.51 11.73 4.84
C GLU A 83 -28.26 12.22 3.41
N ARG A 84 -27.21 13.01 3.23
CA ARG A 84 -26.89 13.65 1.93
C ARG A 84 -25.99 12.80 1.05
N TYR A 85 -25.00 12.15 1.61
CA TYR A 85 -23.93 11.47 0.88
C TYR A 85 -23.90 9.95 1.07
N GLY A 86 -24.70 9.42 1.99
CA GLY A 86 -24.68 8.02 2.36
C GLY A 86 -23.70 7.73 3.49
N ASP A 87 -23.43 6.45 3.72
CA ASP A 87 -22.57 6.01 4.82
C ASP A 87 -21.11 6.42 4.60
N PHE A 88 -20.57 7.17 5.56
CA PHE A 88 -19.19 7.65 5.52
C PHE A 88 -18.17 6.50 5.44
N ASN A 89 -18.37 5.44 6.21
CA ASN A 89 -17.46 4.30 6.21
C ASN A 89 -17.45 3.60 4.83
N THR A 90 -18.60 3.45 4.21
CA THR A 90 -18.70 2.89 2.85
C THR A 90 -18.02 3.80 1.83
N ASN A 91 -18.20 5.11 1.97
CA ASN A 91 -17.64 6.08 1.03
C ASN A 91 -16.12 6.18 1.10
N TYR A 92 -15.52 6.00 2.27
CA TYR A 92 -14.08 6.20 2.48
C TYR A 92 -13.36 4.99 3.01
N HIS A 93 -13.73 4.47 4.17
CA HIS A 93 -13.00 3.36 4.82
C HIS A 93 -12.98 2.10 3.94
N ASP A 94 -14.11 1.68 3.43
CA ASP A 94 -14.20 0.46 2.62
C ASP A 94 -13.46 0.63 1.29
N ARG A 95 -13.57 1.80 0.66
CA ARG A 95 -12.85 2.11 -0.57
C ARG A 95 -11.34 2.19 -0.37
N LEU A 96 -10.89 2.79 0.73
CA LEU A 96 -9.47 2.84 1.08
C LEU A 96 -8.91 1.45 1.35
N SER A 97 -9.64 0.60 2.05
CA SER A 97 -9.24 -0.80 2.30
C SER A 97 -9.13 -1.59 1.01
N GLU A 98 -10.06 -1.42 0.09
CA GLU A 98 -10.02 -2.07 -1.22
C GLU A 98 -8.83 -1.61 -2.07
N LEU A 99 -8.57 -0.30 -2.09
CA LEU A 99 -7.41 0.26 -2.80
C LEU A 99 -6.09 -0.20 -2.19
N GLU A 100 -6.00 -0.24 -0.85
CA GLU A 100 -4.82 -0.72 -0.16
C GLU A 100 -4.52 -2.18 -0.53
N GLU A 101 -5.54 -3.02 -0.59
CA GLU A 101 -5.39 -4.41 -1.00
C GLU A 101 -4.87 -4.52 -2.45
N LYS A 102 -5.42 -3.73 -3.36
CA LYS A 102 -4.96 -3.70 -4.76
C LYS A 102 -3.51 -3.23 -4.89
N ILE A 103 -3.13 -2.21 -4.14
CA ILE A 103 -1.76 -1.69 -4.11
C ILE A 103 -0.80 -2.77 -3.57
N ASN A 104 -1.16 -3.40 -2.47
CA ASN A 104 -0.36 -4.48 -1.88
C ASN A 104 -0.24 -5.68 -2.82
N ASN A 105 -1.28 -6.00 -3.57
CA ASN A 105 -1.24 -7.08 -4.56
C ASN A 105 -0.25 -6.79 -5.70
N CYS A 106 -0.14 -5.55 -6.13
CA CYS A 106 0.88 -5.16 -7.12
C CYS A 106 2.29 -5.46 -6.64
N SER A 107 2.56 -5.18 -5.38
CA SER A 107 3.89 -5.41 -4.80
C SER A 107 4.15 -6.87 -4.50
N PHE A 108 3.11 -7.59 -4.10
CA PHE A 108 3.21 -9.03 -3.90
C PHE A 108 3.47 -9.74 -5.23
N GLU A 109 2.83 -9.30 -6.28
CA GLU A 109 3.11 -9.79 -7.64
C GLU A 109 4.56 -9.53 -8.06
N TYR A 110 5.09 -8.36 -7.75
CA TYR A 110 6.51 -8.08 -7.98
C TYR A 110 7.40 -9.09 -7.26
N ALA A 111 7.13 -9.34 -5.98
CA ALA A 111 7.90 -10.29 -5.19
C ALA A 111 7.83 -11.72 -5.76
N GLU A 112 6.69 -12.13 -6.29
CA GLU A 112 6.51 -13.45 -6.89
C GLU A 112 7.15 -13.58 -8.27
N ARG A 113 7.12 -12.51 -9.07
CA ARG A 113 7.61 -12.52 -10.44
C ARG A 113 9.11 -12.25 -10.55
N SER A 114 9.75 -11.74 -9.50
CA SER A 114 11.18 -11.47 -9.52
C SER A 114 11.97 -12.77 -9.61
N LYS A 115 12.65 -12.95 -10.74
CA LYS A 115 13.45 -14.16 -11.02
C LYS A 115 14.84 -14.14 -10.38
N HIS A 116 15.26 -12.96 -9.93
CA HIS A 116 16.60 -12.75 -9.38
C HIS A 116 16.58 -12.57 -7.87
N GLY A 117 15.40 -12.80 -7.27
CA GLY A 117 15.18 -12.52 -5.88
C GLY A 117 15.32 -11.04 -5.57
N TRP A 118 15.52 -10.75 -4.32
CA TRP A 118 15.80 -9.41 -3.86
C TRP A 118 17.30 -9.19 -4.01
N CYS A 119 17.70 -8.21 -4.79
CA CYS A 119 19.12 -7.87 -4.94
C CYS A 119 19.69 -7.25 -3.66
N LEU A 120 19.53 -7.98 -2.59
CA LEU A 120 19.93 -7.58 -1.22
C LEU A 120 21.35 -8.01 -0.91
#